data_c835432dd042a3dd0528214cdd5b8bc5
#
_entry.id   c835432dd042a3dd0528214cdd5b8bc5
#
_cell.length_a   1.000
_cell.length_b   1.000
_cell.length_c   1.000
_cell.angle_alpha   90.00
_cell.angle_beta   90.00
_cell.angle_gamma   90.00
#
_symmetry.space_group_name_H-M   'P 1'
#
loop_
_entity.id
_entity.type
_entity.pdbx_description
1 polymer ?
#
loop_
_entity_poly.entity_id
_entity_poly.type
_entity_poly.pdbx_seq_one_letter_code
_entity_poly.pdbx_strand_id
1 'polypeptide(L)'
;NIYGAIPQAGIERADVVYEAPVEGAITRLMGIFEDYDGMEKIGSVRSCREYYVHFAKEFDALYVHYGQAVYACEILNSNIDNISGLSSQEGFGQLYGYAGEETFYRTDDRPSPHNCYTSADRLIEATKKLCYSREYDKDYDGHYQFAGDDQTVTFTDPATHIEPGYEVNEPWFDYNADEGVYYRYQYGDAQIDQLTGDQLKYDNVIFQLCECYPLDDHGYLAIEAEKGGTAYVFTKGTYEKCTWTKDDIESPARYFDEDGNEITINQGKTWVCVVYDTKEDQIVIE
;
A
#
# COMPACT_ATOMS: atom_id res chain seq x y z
N ASN A 1 7.11 -7.87 -3.51
CA ASN A 1 7.91 -7.89 -2.28
C ASN A 1 8.55 -9.27 -2.12
N ILE A 2 9.63 -9.52 -2.86
CA ILE A 2 10.42 -10.77 -2.82
C ILE A 2 11.86 -10.45 -2.46
N TYR A 3 12.62 -11.46 -2.01
CA TYR A 3 14.00 -11.30 -1.56
C TYR A 3 14.90 -10.56 -2.56
N GLY A 4 14.74 -10.79 -3.87
CA GLY A 4 15.48 -10.09 -4.93
C GLY A 4 15.07 -8.63 -5.17
N ALA A 5 13.99 -8.15 -4.54
CA ALA A 5 13.47 -6.80 -4.70
C ALA A 5 13.74 -5.90 -3.47
N ILE A 6 14.26 -6.46 -2.39
CA ILE A 6 14.57 -5.71 -1.16
C ILE A 6 16.06 -5.29 -1.12
N PRO A 7 16.39 -4.20 -0.38
CA PRO A 7 15.48 -3.21 0.19
C PRO A 7 14.86 -2.29 -0.89
N GLN A 8 13.66 -1.79 -0.64
CA GLN A 8 13.02 -0.77 -1.47
C GLN A 8 13.63 0.61 -1.16
N ALA A 9 13.55 1.52 -2.15
CA ALA A 9 14.07 2.88 -2.01
C ALA A 9 12.94 3.87 -1.76
N GLY A 10 13.03 4.62 -0.69
CA GLY A 10 12.13 5.70 -0.35
C GLY A 10 10.82 5.29 0.31
N ILE A 11 10.64 3.99 0.60
CA ILE A 11 9.41 3.47 1.21
C ILE A 11 9.22 3.99 2.65
N GLU A 12 10.30 4.32 3.35
CA GLU A 12 10.24 4.92 4.68
C GLU A 12 9.48 6.24 4.71
N ARG A 13 9.52 7.02 3.61
CA ARG A 13 8.80 8.30 3.54
C ARG A 13 7.31 8.18 3.25
N ALA A 14 6.82 6.99 2.91
CA ALA A 14 5.39 6.79 2.71
C ALA A 14 4.62 7.03 4.02
N ASP A 15 3.51 7.74 3.93
CA ASP A 15 2.57 7.99 5.03
C ASP A 15 1.70 6.75 5.26
N VAL A 16 1.31 6.09 4.17
CA VAL A 16 0.59 4.82 4.21
C VAL A 16 1.25 3.82 3.27
N VAL A 17 1.39 2.58 3.71
CA VAL A 17 1.85 1.47 2.86
C VAL A 17 0.79 0.38 2.85
N TYR A 18 0.31 0.04 1.66
CA TYR A 18 -0.47 -1.18 1.44
C TYR A 18 0.43 -2.33 1.04
N GLU A 19 0.28 -3.46 1.70
CA GLU A 19 0.85 -4.74 1.30
C GLU A 19 -0.28 -5.71 0.98
N ALA A 20 -0.36 -6.16 -0.27
CA ALA A 20 -1.41 -7.08 -0.70
C ALA A 20 -0.82 -8.27 -1.48
N PRO A 21 -1.48 -9.44 -1.42
CA PRO A 21 -1.09 -10.60 -2.21
C PRO A 21 -1.12 -10.31 -3.71
N VAL A 22 -0.21 -10.95 -4.42
CA VAL A 22 -0.19 -11.05 -5.88
C VAL A 22 0.07 -12.52 -6.28
N GLU A 23 0.27 -12.78 -7.56
CA GLU A 23 0.52 -14.12 -8.07
C GLU A 23 1.67 -14.82 -7.33
N GLY A 24 1.59 -16.14 -7.18
CA GLY A 24 2.66 -16.97 -6.62
C GLY A 24 2.84 -16.84 -5.09
N ALA A 25 1.77 -16.49 -4.38
CA ALA A 25 1.75 -16.32 -2.93
C ALA A 25 2.71 -15.25 -2.39
N ILE A 26 3.26 -14.40 -3.28
CA ILE A 26 4.08 -13.26 -2.86
C ILE A 26 3.21 -12.03 -2.64
N THR A 27 3.76 -11.02 -1.96
CA THR A 27 3.10 -9.73 -1.78
C THR A 27 3.71 -8.65 -2.67
N ARG A 28 3.02 -7.54 -2.81
CA ARG A 28 3.51 -6.30 -3.42
C ARG A 28 3.20 -5.13 -2.49
N LEU A 29 4.05 -4.10 -2.53
CA LEU A 29 3.87 -2.89 -1.75
C LEU A 29 3.38 -1.76 -2.65
N MET A 30 2.53 -0.89 -2.09
CA MET A 30 2.17 0.42 -2.63
C MET A 30 2.37 1.45 -1.53
N GLY A 31 3.30 2.38 -1.73
CA GLY A 31 3.48 3.52 -0.83
C GLY A 31 2.62 4.69 -1.29
N ILE A 32 1.96 5.34 -0.36
CA ILE A 32 1.20 6.58 -0.53
C ILE A 32 1.96 7.68 0.16
N PHE A 33 2.20 8.78 -0.53
CA PHE A 33 3.05 9.88 -0.10
C PHE A 33 2.26 11.18 -0.22
N GLU A 34 2.04 11.87 0.86
CA GLU A 34 1.53 13.25 0.82
C GLU A 34 2.62 14.21 0.36
N ASP A 35 3.83 14.05 0.91
CA ASP A 35 5.01 14.80 0.49
C ASP A 35 6.11 13.87 -0.05
N TYR A 36 6.36 13.95 -1.36
CA TYR A 36 7.45 13.23 -2.03
C TYR A 36 8.51 14.16 -2.60
N ASP A 37 8.42 15.47 -2.37
CA ASP A 37 9.37 16.45 -2.91
C ASP A 37 10.81 16.16 -2.45
N GLY A 38 11.75 16.24 -3.38
CA GLY A 38 13.16 15.98 -3.12
C GLY A 38 13.56 14.50 -3.01
N MET A 39 12.65 13.54 -3.21
CA MET A 39 13.03 12.14 -3.25
C MET A 39 13.80 11.81 -4.53
N GLU A 40 15.09 11.48 -4.39
CA GLU A 40 15.98 11.21 -5.53
C GLU A 40 15.75 9.84 -6.17
N LYS A 41 15.22 8.87 -5.41
CA LYS A 41 14.99 7.50 -5.86
C LYS A 41 13.76 6.91 -5.18
N ILE A 42 12.80 6.43 -5.96
CA ILE A 42 11.57 5.78 -5.50
C ILE A 42 11.41 4.45 -6.22
N GLY A 43 11.22 3.36 -5.48
CA GLY A 43 10.97 2.04 -6.07
C GLY A 43 11.66 0.88 -5.34
N SER A 44 11.75 -0.30 -5.99
CA SER A 44 11.52 -0.52 -7.44
C SER A 44 10.03 -0.41 -7.80
N VAL A 45 9.75 0.32 -8.87
CA VAL A 45 8.39 0.48 -9.39
C VAL A 45 7.99 -0.75 -10.19
N ARG A 46 6.77 -1.24 -9.98
CA ARG A 46 6.30 -2.52 -10.53
C ARG A 46 4.93 -2.39 -11.19
N SER A 47 4.51 -3.52 -11.77
CA SER A 47 3.26 -3.62 -12.51
C SER A 47 2.05 -3.45 -11.61
N CYS A 48 1.07 -2.68 -12.08
CA CYS A 48 -0.24 -2.49 -11.48
C CYS A 48 -1.03 -3.82 -11.42
N ARG A 49 -1.86 -3.92 -10.39
CA ARG A 49 -3.00 -4.83 -10.30
C ARG A 49 -4.24 -3.98 -10.02
N GLU A 50 -5.40 -4.45 -10.45
CA GLU A 50 -6.64 -3.68 -10.41
C GLU A 50 -6.96 -3.14 -9.01
N TYR A 51 -6.90 -3.99 -7.99
CA TYR A 51 -7.20 -3.61 -6.61
C TYR A 51 -6.27 -2.53 -6.03
N TYR A 52 -5.03 -2.39 -6.50
CA TYR A 52 -4.17 -1.28 -6.09
C TYR A 52 -4.66 0.07 -6.59
N VAL A 53 -5.34 0.10 -7.74
CA VAL A 53 -6.00 1.31 -8.23
C VAL A 53 -7.13 1.71 -7.28
N HIS A 54 -7.91 0.74 -6.79
CA HIS A 54 -8.97 0.98 -5.82
C HIS A 54 -8.42 1.55 -4.51
N PHE A 55 -7.35 0.96 -3.98
CA PHE A 55 -6.68 1.49 -2.77
C PHE A 55 -6.09 2.89 -2.98
N ALA A 56 -5.52 3.18 -4.16
CA ALA A 56 -4.99 4.52 -4.46
C ALA A 56 -6.09 5.58 -4.53
N LYS A 57 -7.26 5.24 -5.08
CA LYS A 57 -8.41 6.15 -5.19
C LYS A 57 -8.97 6.56 -3.82
N GLU A 58 -8.85 5.72 -2.80
CA GLU A 58 -9.24 6.05 -1.42
C GLU A 58 -8.52 7.29 -0.87
N PHE A 59 -7.40 7.67 -1.47
CA PHE A 59 -6.57 8.81 -1.05
C PHE A 59 -6.53 9.94 -2.08
N ASP A 60 -7.39 9.93 -3.09
CA ASP A 60 -7.32 10.88 -4.22
C ASP A 60 -5.92 10.97 -4.82
N ALA A 61 -5.23 9.84 -4.93
CA ALA A 61 -3.82 9.79 -5.27
C ALA A 61 -3.58 9.65 -6.78
N LEU A 62 -2.50 10.30 -7.27
CA LEU A 62 -1.89 10.01 -8.55
C LEU A 62 -1.22 8.64 -8.51
N TYR A 63 -1.67 7.69 -9.31
CA TYR A 63 -1.17 6.32 -9.27
C TYR A 63 0.05 6.10 -10.19
N VAL A 64 1.18 5.67 -9.64
CA VAL A 64 2.45 5.48 -10.37
C VAL A 64 2.79 4.00 -10.51
N HIS A 65 3.01 3.53 -11.76
CA HIS A 65 3.31 2.13 -12.02
C HIS A 65 4.18 1.92 -13.26
N TYR A 66 4.86 0.78 -13.33
CA TYR A 66 5.59 0.35 -14.53
C TYR A 66 5.09 -1.03 -14.99
N GLY A 67 4.28 -1.04 -16.03
CA GLY A 67 3.54 -2.23 -16.48
C GLY A 67 2.26 -2.47 -15.65
N GLN A 68 1.45 -3.42 -16.09
CA GLN A 68 0.17 -3.77 -15.47
C GLN A 68 -0.27 -5.18 -15.86
N ALA A 69 -1.18 -5.76 -15.07
CA ALA A 69 -1.99 -6.88 -15.51
C ALA A 69 -3.02 -6.42 -16.55
N VAL A 70 -3.43 -7.28 -17.45
CA VAL A 70 -4.46 -6.95 -18.46
C VAL A 70 -5.78 -6.51 -17.80
N TYR A 71 -6.12 -7.07 -16.66
CA TYR A 71 -7.32 -6.75 -15.89
C TYR A 71 -7.34 -5.31 -15.35
N ALA A 72 -6.16 -4.70 -15.13
CA ALA A 72 -6.05 -3.32 -14.69
C ALA A 72 -6.13 -2.28 -15.82
N CYS A 73 -6.07 -2.69 -17.11
CA CYS A 73 -5.97 -1.75 -18.22
C CYS A 73 -7.20 -0.86 -18.36
N GLU A 74 -8.40 -1.41 -18.16
CA GLU A 74 -9.64 -0.66 -18.30
C GLU A 74 -9.75 0.44 -17.24
N ILE A 75 -9.54 0.11 -15.98
CA ILE A 75 -9.62 1.07 -14.87
C ILE A 75 -8.52 2.13 -14.96
N LEU A 76 -7.31 1.78 -15.38
CA LEU A 76 -6.23 2.74 -15.60
C LEU A 76 -6.55 3.75 -16.72
N ASN A 77 -7.39 3.37 -17.69
CA ASN A 77 -7.80 4.24 -18.79
C ASN A 77 -9.13 4.98 -18.53
N SER A 78 -9.85 4.70 -17.45
CA SER A 78 -11.19 5.23 -17.25
C SER A 78 -11.25 6.42 -16.31
N ASN A 79 -10.82 6.29 -15.09
CA ASN A 79 -11.16 7.26 -14.06
C ASN A 79 -10.13 7.42 -12.93
N ILE A 80 -8.86 7.14 -13.21
CA ILE A 80 -7.77 7.49 -12.30
C ILE A 80 -6.66 8.21 -13.05
N ASP A 81 -6.19 9.32 -12.50
CA ASP A 81 -4.96 9.96 -12.94
C ASP A 81 -3.77 9.04 -12.59
N ASN A 82 -3.09 8.55 -13.64
CA ASN A 82 -1.98 7.63 -13.44
C ASN A 82 -0.75 8.01 -14.27
N ILE A 83 0.43 7.62 -13.78
CA ILE A 83 1.72 7.79 -14.47
C ILE A 83 2.24 6.40 -14.82
N SER A 84 2.10 6.05 -16.10
CA SER A 84 2.47 4.74 -16.65
C SER A 84 3.88 4.71 -17.23
N GLY A 85 4.63 3.65 -16.97
CA GLY A 85 5.90 3.37 -17.65
C GLY A 85 5.76 2.80 -19.06
N LEU A 86 4.53 2.45 -19.49
CA LEU A 86 4.25 1.89 -20.81
C LEU A 86 3.16 2.70 -21.53
N SER A 87 3.32 2.90 -22.84
CA SER A 87 2.35 3.60 -23.70
C SER A 87 1.25 2.69 -24.23
N SER A 88 1.44 1.37 -24.16
CA SER A 88 0.49 0.38 -24.69
C SER A 88 0.65 -0.97 -24.01
N GLN A 89 -0.41 -1.77 -24.08
CA GLN A 89 -0.45 -3.15 -23.62
C GLN A 89 -0.88 -4.07 -24.77
N GLU A 90 -0.12 -5.15 -24.99
CA GLU A 90 -0.51 -6.19 -25.95
C GLU A 90 -1.86 -6.79 -25.58
N GLY A 91 -2.75 -6.94 -26.58
CA GLY A 91 -4.11 -7.44 -26.38
C GLY A 91 -5.13 -6.39 -25.88
N PHE A 92 -4.68 -5.20 -25.46
CA PHE A 92 -5.57 -4.12 -25.02
C PHE A 92 -5.47 -2.86 -25.90
N GLY A 93 -4.26 -2.41 -26.23
CA GLY A 93 -4.01 -1.22 -27.02
C GLY A 93 -3.32 -0.09 -26.24
N GLN A 94 -3.69 1.14 -26.53
CA GLN A 94 -3.09 2.33 -25.93
C GLN A 94 -3.46 2.46 -24.43
N LEU A 95 -2.47 2.85 -23.62
CA LEU A 95 -2.61 3.17 -22.21
C LEU A 95 -2.49 4.66 -21.99
N TYR A 96 -3.30 5.21 -21.09
CA TYR A 96 -3.20 6.59 -20.65
C TYR A 96 -2.10 6.71 -19.58
N GLY A 97 -1.72 7.96 -19.26
CA GLY A 97 -0.71 8.23 -18.23
C GLY A 97 0.75 8.08 -18.66
N TYR A 98 1.04 7.75 -19.93
CA TYR A 98 2.42 7.69 -20.42
C TYR A 98 2.99 9.07 -20.71
N ALA A 99 3.92 9.53 -19.86
CA ALA A 99 4.54 10.85 -19.97
C ALA A 99 5.88 10.86 -20.75
N GLY A 100 6.40 9.70 -21.11
CA GLY A 100 7.67 9.55 -21.83
C GLY A 100 8.62 8.57 -21.12
N GLU A 101 9.63 8.10 -21.86
CA GLU A 101 10.62 7.13 -21.36
C GLU A 101 11.47 7.67 -20.21
N GLU A 102 11.64 8.99 -20.13
CA GLU A 102 12.41 9.67 -19.11
C GLU A 102 11.79 9.66 -17.71
N THR A 103 10.50 9.29 -17.59
CA THR A 103 9.79 9.22 -16.30
C THR A 103 10.38 8.14 -15.37
N PHE A 104 10.89 7.08 -15.96
CA PHE A 104 11.49 5.97 -15.21
C PHE A 104 12.91 5.70 -15.71
N TYR A 105 13.71 5.04 -14.87
CA TYR A 105 15.05 4.60 -15.24
C TYR A 105 15.36 3.23 -14.62
N ARG A 106 16.35 2.54 -15.18
CA ARG A 106 16.82 1.26 -14.64
C ARG A 106 18.24 1.39 -14.13
N THR A 107 18.53 0.65 -13.07
CA THR A 107 19.86 0.55 -12.48
C THR A 107 20.46 -0.82 -12.75
N ASP A 108 21.78 -0.97 -12.55
CA ASP A 108 22.50 -2.23 -12.75
C ASP A 108 22.78 -2.96 -11.41
N ASP A 109 22.29 -2.42 -10.28
CA ASP A 109 22.50 -2.97 -8.93
C ASP A 109 21.74 -4.26 -8.67
N ARG A 110 20.72 -4.56 -9.45
CA ARG A 110 19.92 -5.78 -9.38
C ARG A 110 19.29 -6.13 -10.73
N PRO A 111 18.87 -7.41 -10.91
CA PRO A 111 18.31 -7.84 -12.19
C PRO A 111 16.91 -7.25 -12.47
N SER A 112 16.60 -7.06 -13.76
CA SER A 112 15.22 -6.82 -14.19
C SER A 112 14.33 -7.98 -13.74
N PRO A 113 13.09 -7.70 -13.33
CA PRO A 113 12.35 -6.43 -13.37
C PRO A 113 12.44 -5.59 -12.08
N HIS A 114 13.34 -5.93 -11.15
CA HIS A 114 13.42 -5.33 -9.80
C HIS A 114 14.28 -4.05 -9.73
N ASN A 115 14.72 -3.53 -10.86
CA ASN A 115 15.67 -2.43 -11.00
C ASN A 115 15.09 -1.18 -11.66
N CYS A 116 13.76 -1.02 -11.69
CA CYS A 116 13.08 0.14 -12.27
C CYS A 116 12.73 1.15 -11.16
N TYR A 117 13.14 2.39 -11.35
CA TYR A 117 12.96 3.47 -10.38
C TYR A 117 12.45 4.75 -11.04
N THR A 118 11.96 5.66 -10.22
CA THR A 118 11.66 7.05 -10.57
C THR A 118 12.22 7.98 -9.50
N SER A 119 11.92 9.27 -9.59
CA SER A 119 12.24 10.29 -8.58
C SER A 119 11.15 11.36 -8.54
N ALA A 120 11.13 12.16 -7.48
CA ALA A 120 10.20 13.28 -7.34
C ALA A 120 10.20 14.19 -8.56
N ASP A 121 11.38 14.64 -9.01
CA ASP A 121 11.50 15.53 -10.17
C ASP A 121 10.90 14.93 -11.44
N ARG A 122 11.12 13.63 -11.68
CA ARG A 122 10.56 12.92 -12.83
C ARG A 122 9.04 12.81 -12.76
N LEU A 123 8.49 12.56 -11.57
CA LEU A 123 7.05 12.52 -11.37
C LEU A 123 6.41 13.90 -11.51
N ILE A 124 7.04 14.95 -10.98
CA ILE A 124 6.57 16.34 -11.13
C ILE A 124 6.55 16.76 -12.63
N GLU A 125 7.57 16.39 -13.39
CA GLU A 125 7.59 16.67 -14.84
C GLU A 125 6.53 15.83 -15.59
N ALA A 126 6.30 14.59 -15.18
CA ALA A 126 5.27 13.73 -15.75
C ALA A 126 3.86 14.30 -15.49
N THR A 127 3.56 14.74 -14.26
CA THR A 127 2.27 15.37 -13.93
C THR A 127 2.00 16.63 -14.74
N LYS A 128 3.04 17.48 -14.95
CA LYS A 128 2.92 18.67 -15.82
C LYS A 128 2.60 18.30 -17.26
N LYS A 129 3.28 17.30 -17.84
CA LYS A 129 3.05 16.83 -19.21
C LYS A 129 1.64 16.26 -19.39
N LEU A 130 1.14 15.55 -18.39
CA LEU A 130 -0.19 14.93 -18.40
C LEU A 130 -1.29 15.90 -17.99
N CYS A 131 -0.96 17.11 -17.55
CA CYS A 131 -1.88 18.10 -17.02
C CYS A 131 -2.68 17.64 -15.80
N TYR A 132 -2.07 16.78 -14.95
CA TYR A 132 -2.68 16.33 -13.71
C TYR A 132 -2.50 17.35 -12.57
N SER A 133 -3.47 17.40 -11.66
CA SER A 133 -3.34 18.15 -10.40
C SER A 133 -2.43 17.43 -9.42
N ARG A 134 -1.78 18.18 -8.55
CA ARG A 134 -1.07 17.68 -7.35
C ARG A 134 -1.81 18.11 -6.06
N GLU A 135 -2.90 18.80 -6.21
CA GLU A 135 -3.77 19.22 -5.12
C GLU A 135 -4.91 18.21 -4.98
N TYR A 136 -5.32 17.92 -3.76
CA TYR A 136 -6.52 17.12 -3.50
C TYR A 136 -7.76 17.68 -4.19
N ASP A 137 -8.67 16.80 -4.56
CA ASP A 137 -10.00 17.24 -4.99
C ASP A 137 -10.66 17.98 -3.80
N LYS A 138 -11.36 19.07 -4.13
CA LYS A 138 -12.04 19.92 -3.14
C LYS A 138 -13.08 19.17 -2.27
N ASP A 139 -13.58 18.04 -2.75
CA ASP A 139 -14.57 17.21 -2.09
C ASP A 139 -13.92 16.01 -1.33
N TYR A 140 -12.57 15.92 -1.29
CA TYR A 140 -11.85 14.89 -0.54
C TYR A 140 -11.81 15.23 0.96
N ASP A 141 -12.46 14.38 1.76
CA ASP A 141 -12.61 14.57 3.22
C ASP A 141 -11.57 13.80 4.07
N GLY A 142 -10.56 13.22 3.43
CA GLY A 142 -9.54 12.38 4.09
C GLY A 142 -9.96 10.92 4.23
N HIS A 143 -9.00 10.08 4.65
CA HIS A 143 -9.17 8.63 4.71
C HIS A 143 -9.47 8.12 6.13
N TYR A 144 -8.62 8.45 7.10
CA TYR A 144 -8.74 7.94 8.47
C TYR A 144 -9.33 8.98 9.43
N GLN A 145 -10.04 8.48 10.47
CA GLN A 145 -10.35 9.30 11.62
C GLN A 145 -9.15 9.30 12.57
N PHE A 146 -8.44 10.44 12.65
CA PHE A 146 -7.28 10.58 13.52
C PHE A 146 -7.64 11.14 14.88
N ALA A 147 -6.89 10.72 15.91
CA ALA A 147 -6.91 11.34 17.24
C ALA A 147 -6.45 12.80 17.14
N GLY A 148 -6.99 13.66 18.01
CA GLY A 148 -6.51 15.03 18.15
C GLY A 148 -5.08 15.09 18.68
N ASP A 149 -4.38 16.22 18.46
CA ASP A 149 -2.96 16.40 18.76
C ASP A 149 -2.53 16.05 20.19
N ASP A 150 -3.41 16.26 21.16
CA ASP A 150 -3.17 15.98 22.58
C ASP A 150 -3.79 14.65 23.06
N GLN A 151 -4.26 13.82 22.13
CA GLN A 151 -4.92 12.55 22.41
C GLN A 151 -4.06 11.37 21.99
N THR A 152 -4.08 10.31 22.79
CA THR A 152 -3.50 9.01 22.44
C THR A 152 -4.59 7.96 22.55
N VAL A 153 -4.81 7.24 21.46
CA VAL A 153 -5.73 6.11 21.40
C VAL A 153 -4.98 4.83 21.76
N THR A 154 -5.60 4.04 22.63
CA THR A 154 -5.20 2.65 22.91
C THR A 154 -6.47 1.81 23.02
N PHE A 155 -6.34 0.52 22.72
CA PHE A 155 -7.41 -0.46 22.85
C PHE A 155 -7.22 -1.33 24.10
N THR A 156 -8.16 -2.26 24.33
CA THR A 156 -8.13 -3.08 25.55
C THR A 156 -7.12 -4.21 25.47
N ASP A 157 -7.03 -4.87 24.33
CA ASP A 157 -6.25 -6.09 24.16
C ASP A 157 -4.80 -5.79 23.75
N PRO A 158 -3.81 -6.45 24.35
CA PRO A 158 -2.41 -6.22 24.03
C PRO A 158 -2.06 -6.83 22.67
N ALA A 159 -1.11 -6.19 21.96
CA ALA A 159 -0.56 -6.65 20.71
C ALA A 159 0.87 -6.15 20.55
N THR A 160 1.82 -6.84 21.16
CA THR A 160 3.24 -6.46 21.13
C THR A 160 4.01 -7.12 20.01
N HIS A 161 3.51 -8.26 19.50
CA HIS A 161 4.01 -8.95 18.33
C HIS A 161 2.85 -9.37 17.45
N ILE A 162 2.89 -9.04 16.14
CA ILE A 162 1.79 -9.31 15.22
C ILE A 162 2.30 -9.80 13.86
N GLU A 163 1.63 -10.84 13.28
CA GLU A 163 1.95 -11.40 11.97
C GLU A 163 0.67 -11.48 11.11
N PRO A 164 0.69 -11.00 9.85
CA PRO A 164 -0.45 -11.12 8.94
C PRO A 164 -0.61 -12.51 8.29
N GLY A 165 0.35 -13.44 8.48
CA GLY A 165 0.29 -14.81 7.97
C GLY A 165 0.67 -14.95 6.49
N TYR A 166 1.46 -14.06 5.89
CA TYR A 166 1.97 -14.23 4.52
C TYR A 166 3.08 -15.29 4.47
N GLU A 167 2.94 -16.25 3.56
CA GLU A 167 3.76 -17.48 3.52
C GLU A 167 5.19 -17.29 3.00
N VAL A 168 5.45 -16.29 2.12
CA VAL A 168 6.72 -16.18 1.40
C VAL A 168 7.71 -15.26 2.11
N ASN A 169 7.27 -14.07 2.48
CA ASN A 169 8.12 -13.10 3.15
C ASN A 169 8.02 -13.16 4.67
N GLU A 170 7.08 -13.96 5.21
CA GLU A 170 6.88 -14.24 6.66
C GLU A 170 7.09 -12.98 7.49
N PRO A 171 6.30 -11.91 7.25
CA PRO A 171 6.54 -10.63 7.88
C PRO A 171 5.92 -10.57 9.27
N TRP A 172 6.57 -9.78 10.13
CA TRP A 172 5.99 -9.44 11.43
C TRP A 172 6.30 -8.00 11.82
N PHE A 173 5.62 -7.57 12.89
CA PHE A 173 5.85 -6.29 13.52
C PHE A 173 6.02 -6.47 15.02
N ASP A 174 7.05 -5.85 15.59
CA ASP A 174 7.29 -5.81 17.03
C ASP A 174 7.08 -4.39 17.54
N TYR A 175 6.27 -4.24 18.59
CA TYR A 175 6.01 -2.97 19.21
C TYR A 175 7.16 -2.53 20.11
N ASN A 176 7.66 -1.34 19.89
CA ASN A 176 8.63 -0.67 20.75
C ASN A 176 7.92 0.36 21.63
N ALA A 177 7.83 0.07 22.92
CA ALA A 177 7.12 0.92 23.88
C ALA A 177 7.83 2.25 24.16
N ASP A 178 9.16 2.31 24.00
CA ASP A 178 9.93 3.54 24.23
C ASP A 178 9.68 4.57 23.14
N GLU A 179 9.50 4.11 21.89
CA GLU A 179 9.21 4.96 20.74
C GLU A 179 7.71 5.01 20.40
N GLY A 180 6.93 4.07 20.89
CA GLY A 180 5.49 4.01 20.66
C GLY A 180 5.10 3.59 19.25
N VAL A 181 5.93 2.80 18.55
CA VAL A 181 5.77 2.39 17.15
C VAL A 181 6.00 0.88 16.98
N TYR A 182 5.50 0.34 15.86
CA TYR A 182 5.76 -1.03 15.42
C TYR A 182 6.91 -1.04 14.43
N TYR A 183 7.97 -1.81 14.72
CA TYR A 183 9.09 -2.08 13.81
C TYR A 183 8.77 -3.23 12.88
N ARG A 184 9.04 -3.06 11.61
CA ARG A 184 8.74 -4.04 10.55
C ARG A 184 9.90 -4.98 10.29
N TYR A 185 9.59 -6.26 10.13
CA TYR A 185 10.52 -7.34 9.77
C TYR A 185 9.95 -8.17 8.62
N GLN A 186 10.83 -8.85 7.88
CA GLN A 186 10.47 -9.85 6.86
C GLN A 186 11.69 -10.70 6.51
N TYR A 187 11.46 -11.92 6.03
CA TYR A 187 12.55 -12.85 5.67
C TYR A 187 13.53 -13.11 6.81
N GLY A 188 13.10 -13.06 8.06
CA GLY A 188 13.93 -13.29 9.25
C GLY A 188 14.77 -12.08 9.69
N ASP A 189 14.69 -10.93 9.01
CA ASP A 189 15.50 -9.74 9.28
C ASP A 189 14.65 -8.45 9.32
N ALA A 190 15.23 -7.39 9.88
CA ALA A 190 14.64 -6.05 9.85
C ALA A 190 14.43 -5.58 8.40
N GLN A 191 13.24 -5.10 8.09
CA GLN A 191 13.00 -4.45 6.79
C GLN A 191 13.50 -3.02 6.83
N ILE A 192 14.46 -2.70 5.97
CA ILE A 192 15.11 -1.38 5.91
C ILE A 192 14.76 -0.63 4.62
N ASP A 193 14.84 0.70 4.63
CA ASP A 193 14.86 1.51 3.41
C ASP A 193 16.26 1.50 2.77
N GLN A 194 16.32 1.46 1.44
CA GLN A 194 17.58 1.42 0.68
C GLN A 194 18.40 2.71 0.83
N LEU A 195 17.75 3.86 0.98
CA LEU A 195 18.39 5.17 0.96
C LEU A 195 18.95 5.58 2.32
N THR A 196 18.17 5.32 3.37
CA THR A 196 18.52 5.70 4.75
C THR A 196 19.24 4.58 5.48
N GLY A 197 18.95 3.33 5.17
CA GLY A 197 19.37 2.16 5.92
C GLY A 197 18.60 1.98 7.24
N ASP A 198 17.64 2.85 7.51
CA ASP A 198 16.83 2.78 8.72
C ASP A 198 15.76 1.70 8.61
N GLN A 199 15.43 1.06 9.71
CA GLN A 199 14.37 0.07 9.78
C GLN A 199 13.01 0.77 9.67
N LEU A 200 12.11 0.19 8.87
CA LEU A 200 10.75 0.69 8.70
C LEU A 200 9.98 0.55 10.01
N LYS A 201 9.24 1.62 10.36
CA LYS A 201 8.41 1.68 11.58
C LYS A 201 7.14 2.48 11.33
N TYR A 202 6.07 2.08 12.01
CA TYR A 202 4.72 2.61 11.81
C TYR A 202 4.02 2.83 13.15
N ASP A 203 3.21 3.89 13.23
CA ASP A 203 2.38 4.22 14.39
C ASP A 203 1.18 3.30 14.49
N ASN A 204 0.61 2.95 13.32
CA ASN A 204 -0.54 2.07 13.19
C ASN A 204 -0.26 0.95 12.21
N VAL A 205 -0.84 -0.23 12.48
CA VAL A 205 -0.89 -1.35 11.54
C VAL A 205 -2.34 -1.80 11.41
N ILE A 206 -2.77 -2.15 10.21
CA ILE A 206 -4.13 -2.65 9.96
C ILE A 206 -4.01 -3.98 9.20
N PHE A 207 -4.69 -5.01 9.68
CA PHE A 207 -4.92 -6.22 8.90
C PHE A 207 -6.35 -6.17 8.38
N GLN A 208 -6.50 -5.96 7.07
CA GLN A 208 -7.78 -5.86 6.38
C GLN A 208 -8.06 -7.18 5.65
N LEU A 209 -9.05 -7.93 6.12
CA LEU A 209 -9.41 -9.20 5.54
C LEU A 209 -10.33 -8.98 4.34
N CYS A 210 -9.91 -9.52 3.19
CA CYS A 210 -10.66 -9.41 1.94
C CYS A 210 -10.90 -10.79 1.33
N GLU A 211 -12.04 -10.97 0.69
CA GLU A 211 -12.24 -12.11 -0.20
C GLU A 211 -11.28 -12.01 -1.37
N CYS A 212 -10.47 -13.04 -1.58
CA CYS A 212 -9.48 -13.11 -2.65
C CYS A 212 -9.60 -14.43 -3.39
N TYR A 213 -9.58 -14.38 -4.73
CA TYR A 213 -9.64 -15.58 -5.58
C TYR A 213 -8.88 -15.41 -6.88
N PRO A 214 -8.42 -16.52 -7.51
CA PRO A 214 -7.72 -16.45 -8.79
C PRO A 214 -8.70 -16.11 -9.93
N LEU A 215 -8.26 -15.21 -10.83
CA LEU A 215 -9.00 -14.81 -12.03
C LEU A 215 -8.75 -15.76 -13.22
N ASP A 216 -7.57 -16.37 -13.27
CA ASP A 216 -7.15 -17.22 -14.39
C ASP A 216 -6.09 -18.26 -13.98
N ASP A 217 -5.70 -19.09 -14.94
CA ASP A 217 -4.69 -20.15 -14.75
C ASP A 217 -3.26 -19.62 -14.54
N HIS A 218 -2.99 -18.32 -14.82
CA HIS A 218 -1.73 -17.66 -14.48
C HIS A 218 -1.65 -17.23 -13.03
N GLY A 219 -2.80 -17.31 -12.31
CA GLY A 219 -2.93 -16.99 -10.91
C GLY A 219 -3.08 -15.49 -10.62
N TYR A 220 -3.47 -14.67 -11.61
CA TYR A 220 -3.90 -13.31 -11.32
C TYR A 220 -5.03 -13.32 -10.31
N LEU A 221 -4.98 -12.42 -9.32
CA LEU A 221 -5.95 -12.36 -8.22
C LEU A 221 -6.96 -11.25 -8.44
N ALA A 222 -8.22 -11.55 -8.11
CA ALA A 222 -9.17 -10.54 -7.66
C ALA A 222 -9.06 -10.38 -6.14
N ILE A 223 -9.15 -9.16 -5.67
CA ILE A 223 -9.35 -8.80 -4.26
C ILE A 223 -10.59 -7.93 -4.21
N GLU A 224 -11.61 -8.38 -3.48
CA GLU A 224 -12.88 -7.67 -3.33
C GLU A 224 -12.68 -6.48 -2.38
N ALA A 225 -12.08 -5.40 -2.93
CA ALA A 225 -11.64 -4.23 -2.18
C ALA A 225 -12.79 -3.32 -1.70
N GLU A 226 -14.04 -3.61 -2.08
CA GLU A 226 -15.23 -2.82 -1.72
C GLU A 226 -16.29 -3.60 -0.92
N LYS A 227 -16.08 -4.92 -0.75
CA LYS A 227 -17.12 -5.80 -0.21
C LYS A 227 -17.30 -5.67 1.31
N GLY A 228 -16.32 -5.09 1.99
CA GLY A 228 -16.27 -5.08 3.46
C GLY A 228 -15.82 -6.43 4.04
N GLY A 229 -15.60 -6.46 5.34
CA GLY A 229 -15.13 -7.64 6.02
C GLY A 229 -14.64 -7.39 7.44
N THR A 230 -13.92 -8.36 7.99
CA THR A 230 -13.22 -8.22 9.27
C THR A 230 -11.93 -7.42 9.09
N ALA A 231 -11.57 -6.64 10.11
CA ALA A 231 -10.25 -6.03 10.21
C ALA A 231 -9.72 -6.08 11.65
N TYR A 232 -8.42 -5.88 11.78
CA TYR A 232 -7.73 -5.69 13.05
C TYR A 232 -6.94 -4.40 12.95
N VAL A 233 -7.15 -3.49 13.88
CA VAL A 233 -6.44 -2.21 13.96
C VAL A 233 -5.51 -2.23 15.15
N PHE A 234 -4.22 -2.05 14.92
CA PHE A 234 -3.16 -2.08 15.92
C PHE A 234 -2.57 -0.69 16.09
N THR A 235 -2.46 -0.23 17.32
CA THR A 235 -1.80 1.02 17.66
C THR A 235 -1.31 0.98 19.11
N LYS A 236 -0.18 1.61 19.40
CA LYS A 236 0.41 1.72 20.73
C LYS A 236 0.50 0.39 21.52
N GLY A 237 0.80 -0.71 20.83
CA GLY A 237 0.95 -2.03 21.46
C GLY A 237 -0.35 -2.69 21.87
N THR A 238 -1.46 -2.22 21.32
CA THR A 238 -2.82 -2.74 21.58
C THR A 238 -3.59 -2.90 20.28
N TYR A 239 -4.70 -3.66 20.29
CA TYR A 239 -5.52 -3.83 19.10
C TYR A 239 -7.02 -3.85 19.38
N GLU A 240 -7.77 -3.59 18.30
CA GLU A 240 -9.22 -3.76 18.22
C GLU A 240 -9.56 -4.65 17.00
N LYS A 241 -10.37 -5.68 17.24
CA LYS A 241 -11.02 -6.43 16.15
C LYS A 241 -12.27 -5.68 15.75
N CYS A 242 -12.40 -5.35 14.48
CA CYS A 242 -13.46 -4.49 13.98
C CYS A 242 -13.99 -4.98 12.63
N THR A 243 -14.91 -4.25 12.04
CA THR A 243 -15.37 -4.44 10.66
C THR A 243 -14.91 -3.27 9.80
N TRP A 244 -14.56 -3.56 8.54
CA TRP A 244 -14.33 -2.51 7.56
C TRP A 244 -15.42 -2.51 6.50
N THR A 245 -15.75 -1.33 5.97
CA THR A 245 -16.75 -1.13 4.91
C THR A 245 -16.29 -0.04 3.95
N LYS A 246 -16.85 -0.04 2.73
CA LYS A 246 -16.75 1.05 1.76
C LYS A 246 -18.14 1.33 1.18
N ASP A 247 -18.43 2.58 0.89
CA ASP A 247 -19.70 2.97 0.24
C ASP A 247 -19.70 2.59 -1.25
N ASP A 248 -18.54 2.75 -1.89
CA ASP A 248 -18.27 2.35 -3.27
C ASP A 248 -16.76 2.15 -3.48
N ILE A 249 -16.35 1.80 -4.70
CA ILE A 249 -14.97 1.47 -5.03
C ILE A 249 -14.00 2.66 -4.90
N GLU A 250 -14.49 3.87 -4.94
CA GLU A 250 -13.71 5.12 -4.87
C GLU A 250 -13.68 5.71 -3.46
N SER A 251 -14.63 5.30 -2.61
CA SER A 251 -14.74 5.77 -1.24
C SER A 251 -13.66 5.19 -0.34
N PRO A 252 -13.21 5.92 0.69
CA PRO A 252 -12.28 5.39 1.69
C PRO A 252 -12.85 4.18 2.44
N ALA A 253 -11.99 3.21 2.75
CA ALA A 253 -12.34 2.16 3.69
C ALA A 253 -12.51 2.76 5.09
N ARG A 254 -13.62 2.42 5.77
CA ARG A 254 -13.93 2.85 7.12
C ARG A 254 -13.98 1.64 8.06
N TYR A 255 -13.52 1.82 9.28
CA TYR A 255 -13.39 0.76 10.27
C TYR A 255 -14.29 1.06 11.46
N PHE A 256 -15.08 0.07 11.90
CA PHE A 256 -16.09 0.25 12.94
C PHE A 256 -15.97 -0.83 14.02
N ASP A 257 -16.07 -0.41 15.29
CA ASP A 257 -16.13 -1.31 16.43
C ASP A 257 -17.45 -2.11 16.48
N GLU A 258 -17.61 -2.99 17.49
CA GLU A 258 -18.82 -3.81 17.67
C GLU A 258 -20.08 -2.98 17.94
N ASP A 259 -19.93 -1.77 18.48
CA ASP A 259 -21.02 -0.84 18.77
C ASP A 259 -21.39 0.03 17.56
N GLY A 260 -20.63 -0.05 16.47
CA GLY A 260 -20.83 0.71 15.23
C GLY A 260 -20.20 2.12 15.27
N ASN A 261 -19.29 2.38 16.20
CA ASN A 261 -18.52 3.62 16.19
C ASN A 261 -17.31 3.49 15.27
N GLU A 262 -17.00 4.54 14.51
CA GLU A 262 -15.82 4.56 13.67
C GLU A 262 -14.54 4.54 14.51
N ILE A 263 -13.61 3.66 14.17
CA ILE A 263 -12.31 3.53 14.84
C ILE A 263 -11.48 4.80 14.61
N THR A 264 -11.03 5.38 15.70
CA THR A 264 -10.03 6.46 15.68
C THR A 264 -8.64 5.85 15.84
N ILE A 265 -7.68 6.25 15.00
CA ILE A 265 -6.28 5.82 15.08
C ILE A 265 -5.37 6.98 15.50
N ASN A 266 -4.17 6.67 15.97
CA ASN A 266 -3.19 7.70 16.29
C ASN A 266 -2.64 8.34 15.01
N GLN A 267 -2.29 9.63 15.09
CA GLN A 267 -1.58 10.30 14.00
C GLN A 267 -0.23 9.62 13.75
N GLY A 268 0.22 9.62 12.50
CA GLY A 268 1.47 9.04 12.07
C GLY A 268 1.29 8.06 10.91
N LYS A 269 2.33 7.26 10.68
CA LYS A 269 2.39 6.35 9.54
C LYS A 269 1.58 5.08 9.77
N THR A 270 0.94 4.60 8.71
CA THR A 270 0.10 3.40 8.76
C THR A 270 0.57 2.34 7.75
N TRP A 271 0.64 1.07 8.20
CA TRP A 271 0.84 -0.07 7.30
C TRP A 271 -0.43 -0.90 7.24
N VAL A 272 -0.95 -1.13 6.03
CA VAL A 272 -2.14 -1.97 5.79
C VAL A 272 -1.72 -3.28 5.14
N CYS A 273 -1.97 -4.39 5.83
CA CYS A 273 -1.83 -5.73 5.29
C CYS A 273 -3.21 -6.22 4.79
N VAL A 274 -3.33 -6.46 3.50
CA VAL A 274 -4.53 -7.10 2.92
C VAL A 274 -4.37 -8.61 3.06
N VAL A 275 -5.18 -9.23 3.88
CA VAL A 275 -5.12 -10.66 4.20
C VAL A 275 -6.31 -11.38 3.56
N TYR A 276 -6.12 -12.63 3.11
CA TYR A 276 -7.24 -13.47 2.68
C TYR A 276 -8.20 -13.69 3.87
N ASP A 277 -9.49 -13.47 3.68
CA ASP A 277 -10.51 -13.74 4.69
C ASP A 277 -10.53 -15.20 5.14
N THR A 278 -10.17 -16.11 4.23
CA THR A 278 -10.05 -17.56 4.51
C THR A 278 -8.79 -17.96 5.28
N LYS A 279 -7.88 -17.01 5.57
CA LYS A 279 -6.62 -17.23 6.30
C LYS A 279 -6.54 -16.44 7.62
N GLU A 280 -7.67 -16.04 8.17
CA GLU A 280 -7.73 -15.35 9.47
C GLU A 280 -7.06 -16.16 10.59
N ASP A 281 -7.12 -17.48 10.54
CA ASP A 281 -6.49 -18.40 11.49
C ASP A 281 -4.96 -18.45 11.42
N GLN A 282 -4.33 -17.84 10.41
CA GLN A 282 -2.89 -17.70 10.28
C GLN A 282 -2.34 -16.39 10.88
N ILE A 283 -3.22 -15.48 11.28
CA ILE A 283 -2.84 -14.24 11.97
C ILE A 283 -2.34 -14.59 13.37
N VAL A 284 -1.18 -14.00 13.74
CA VAL A 284 -0.64 -14.09 15.09
C VAL A 284 -0.78 -12.74 15.78
N ILE A 285 -1.23 -12.74 17.04
CA ILE A 285 -1.33 -11.55 17.90
C ILE A 285 -0.88 -11.96 19.30
N GLU A 286 0.22 -11.36 19.82
CA GLU A 286 0.80 -11.64 21.13
C GLU A 286 1.02 -10.36 21.95
#